data_822bbc55f9aa6776c22bbb05eff381ca
#
_entry.id   822bbc55f9aa6776c22bbb05eff381ca
#
_cell.length_a   1.000
_cell.length_b   1.000
_cell.length_c   1.000
_cell.angle_alpha   90.00
_cell.angle_beta   90.00
_cell.angle_gamma   90.00
#
_symmetry.space_group_name_H-M   'P 1'
#
loop_
_entity.id
_entity.type
_entity.pdbx_description
1 polymer ?
#
loop_
_entity_poly.entity_id
_entity_poly.type
_entity_poly.pdbx_seq_one_letter_code
_entity_poly.pdbx_strand_id
1 'polypeptide(L)'
;MSVIDLLLNKDKWQEFLEYKLAKSHLSKIDEQHLIEYVNDEKYLEVATAIVDGTYVFSIPKKVFINKIGTNKKRVIYTFDENENIILKFILFCMSKYDSAFSGNCFAFRKNLTIRHALYTILNKDNIDSLYAYKLDIQNYFNSINVDKLLPMLKTILRDDDRLFALLENILCCNKATINGEVVTEKHGVMAGTPISTFLANVYLSDLDEYFLQNNVHYARYSDDIIVFAESIEKLEEYKEYIYSVLENKELTVNPSKENLYLPHQPWHFLGFEYCDGTIDLSDVTVQKIKDKIRRKARALYRWKIRNNKTTDHAIKVMIRVFNNKFYRELNTKDLTWSKWFFPTITSSKKLNDIDKYLVQYLRYLSKGKFSKTNYNVRYNDLKALGYRSLVNEYYKYHKK
;
A
#
# COMPACT_ATOMS: atom_id res chain seq x y z
N MET A 1 -11.88 -15.91 24.91
CA MET A 1 -10.46 -16.30 24.74
C MET A 1 -9.72 -15.12 24.18
N SER A 2 -8.68 -14.68 24.85
CA SER A 2 -7.83 -13.56 24.46
C SER A 2 -7.03 -13.91 23.18
N VAL A 3 -6.71 -12.90 22.36
CA VAL A 3 -5.73 -13.05 21.26
C VAL A 3 -4.36 -13.47 21.83
N ILE A 4 -4.04 -13.03 23.04
CA ILE A 4 -2.78 -13.39 23.71
C ILE A 4 -2.68 -14.91 23.97
N ASP A 5 -3.79 -15.58 24.30
CA ASP A 5 -3.79 -17.03 24.51
C ASP A 5 -3.47 -17.83 23.22
N LEU A 6 -3.77 -17.25 22.05
CA LEU A 6 -3.49 -17.86 20.75
C LEU A 6 -1.99 -17.93 20.44
N LEU A 7 -1.15 -17.16 21.12
CA LEU A 7 0.31 -17.22 20.98
C LEU A 7 0.90 -18.59 21.30
N LEU A 8 0.24 -19.36 22.19
CA LEU A 8 0.65 -20.74 22.52
C LEU A 8 -0.07 -21.81 21.69
N ASN A 9 -0.94 -21.41 20.77
CA ASN A 9 -1.71 -22.36 19.97
C ASN A 9 -0.98 -22.70 18.66
N LYS A 10 -0.42 -23.91 18.57
CA LYS A 10 0.35 -24.41 17.42
C LYS A 10 -0.46 -24.42 16.12
N ASP A 11 -1.73 -24.82 16.16
CA ASP A 11 -2.57 -24.87 14.95
C ASP A 11 -2.80 -23.46 14.40
N LYS A 12 -2.94 -22.47 15.30
CA LYS A 12 -3.08 -21.08 14.90
C LYS A 12 -1.82 -20.51 14.24
N TRP A 13 -0.64 -20.94 14.66
CA TRP A 13 0.62 -20.61 13.99
C TRP A 13 0.72 -21.26 12.60
N GLN A 14 0.24 -22.48 12.42
CA GLN A 14 0.17 -23.11 11.09
C GLN A 14 -0.81 -22.37 10.17
N GLU A 15 -2.00 -21.99 10.63
CA GLU A 15 -2.92 -21.13 9.87
C GLU A 15 -2.26 -19.80 9.44
N PHE A 16 -1.52 -19.18 10.36
CA PHE A 16 -0.77 -17.94 10.07
C PHE A 16 0.30 -18.17 9.01
N LEU A 17 1.08 -19.24 9.13
CA LEU A 17 2.11 -19.61 8.15
C LEU A 17 1.49 -19.79 6.76
N GLU A 18 0.45 -20.62 6.65
CA GLU A 18 -0.27 -20.84 5.40
C GLU A 18 -0.81 -19.53 4.79
N TYR A 19 -1.41 -18.69 5.64
CA TYR A 19 -1.90 -17.37 5.22
C TYR A 19 -0.77 -16.50 4.68
N LYS A 20 0.40 -16.47 5.34
CA LYS A 20 1.56 -15.69 4.90
C LYS A 20 2.14 -16.21 3.59
N LEU A 21 2.34 -17.52 3.48
CA LEU A 21 2.82 -18.16 2.25
C LEU A 21 1.84 -17.99 1.08
N ALA A 22 0.55 -17.89 1.38
CA ALA A 22 -0.50 -17.69 0.38
C ALA A 22 -0.61 -16.27 -0.14
N LYS A 23 -0.41 -15.27 0.71
CA LYS A 23 -0.76 -13.86 0.40
C LYS A 23 0.43 -12.89 0.42
N SER A 24 1.55 -13.23 1.04
CA SER A 24 2.69 -12.32 1.16
C SER A 24 3.74 -12.56 0.09
N HIS A 25 4.34 -11.47 -0.40
CA HIS A 25 5.50 -11.52 -1.32
C HIS A 25 6.79 -11.59 -0.50
N LEU A 26 7.01 -12.69 0.18
CA LEU A 26 8.24 -12.93 0.92
C LEU A 26 9.39 -13.23 -0.07
N SER A 27 10.62 -12.81 0.27
CA SER A 27 11.78 -13.36 -0.42
C SER A 27 11.91 -14.85 -0.09
N LYS A 28 12.62 -15.63 -0.91
CA LYS A 28 12.84 -17.06 -0.61
C LYS A 28 13.52 -17.27 0.74
N ILE A 29 14.40 -16.34 1.15
CA ILE A 29 15.10 -16.38 2.44
C ILE A 29 14.10 -16.13 3.57
N ASP A 30 13.28 -15.08 3.47
CA ASP A 30 12.27 -14.75 4.49
C ASP A 30 11.19 -15.85 4.57
N GLU A 31 10.82 -16.45 3.43
CA GLU A 31 9.88 -17.58 3.38
C GLU A 31 10.44 -18.79 4.15
N GLN A 32 11.68 -19.19 3.85
CA GLN A 32 12.34 -20.30 4.54
C GLN A 32 12.49 -20.02 6.04
N HIS A 33 12.92 -18.81 6.40
CA HIS A 33 13.06 -18.41 7.80
C HIS A 33 11.71 -18.47 8.55
N LEU A 34 10.61 -18.00 7.94
CA LEU A 34 9.29 -18.07 8.57
C LEU A 34 8.83 -19.53 8.75
N ILE A 35 9.08 -20.41 7.76
CA ILE A 35 8.74 -21.85 7.85
C ILE A 35 9.51 -22.49 9.02
N GLU A 36 10.80 -22.25 9.13
CA GLU A 36 11.64 -22.78 10.22
C GLU A 36 11.20 -22.22 11.58
N TYR A 37 10.92 -20.90 11.65
CA TYR A 37 10.48 -20.24 12.87
C TYR A 37 9.20 -20.85 13.44
N VAL A 38 8.23 -21.19 12.58
CA VAL A 38 6.95 -21.77 12.99
C VAL A 38 7.08 -23.27 13.27
N ASN A 39 7.75 -24.04 12.39
CA ASN A 39 7.82 -25.49 12.52
C ASN A 39 8.70 -25.94 13.70
N ASP A 40 9.78 -25.20 13.97
CA ASP A 40 10.68 -25.45 15.11
C ASP A 40 10.15 -24.79 16.41
N GLU A 41 8.95 -24.20 16.39
CA GLU A 41 8.29 -23.54 17.52
C GLU A 41 9.17 -22.45 18.20
N LYS A 42 10.03 -21.77 17.42
CA LYS A 42 10.95 -20.73 17.94
C LYS A 42 10.23 -19.53 18.58
N TYR A 43 8.92 -19.43 18.39
CA TYR A 43 8.08 -18.42 19.02
C TYR A 43 7.78 -18.70 20.50
N LEU A 44 7.89 -19.96 20.99
CA LEU A 44 7.38 -20.38 22.29
C LEU A 44 7.96 -19.60 23.48
N GLU A 45 9.25 -19.32 23.49
CA GLU A 45 9.89 -18.57 24.58
C GLU A 45 9.27 -17.17 24.74
N VAL A 46 9.21 -16.42 23.62
CA VAL A 46 8.65 -15.07 23.61
C VAL A 46 7.13 -15.11 23.85
N ALA A 47 6.44 -16.07 23.24
CA ALA A 47 5.00 -16.26 23.43
C ALA A 47 4.63 -16.52 24.88
N THR A 48 5.36 -17.42 25.58
CA THR A 48 5.16 -17.73 26.99
C THR A 48 5.37 -16.48 27.85
N ALA A 49 6.46 -15.76 27.65
CA ALA A 49 6.74 -14.54 28.40
C ALA A 49 5.66 -13.45 28.17
N ILE A 50 5.10 -13.35 26.96
CA ILE A 50 3.98 -12.42 26.68
C ILE A 50 2.71 -12.89 27.41
N VAL A 51 2.40 -14.18 27.37
CA VAL A 51 1.23 -14.77 28.06
C VAL A 51 1.32 -14.57 29.56
N ASP A 52 2.51 -14.70 30.13
CA ASP A 52 2.78 -14.51 31.57
C ASP A 52 2.89 -13.03 31.96
N GLY A 53 2.84 -12.09 30.99
CA GLY A 53 2.94 -10.66 31.22
C GLY A 53 4.33 -10.17 31.63
N THR A 54 5.38 -10.96 31.41
CA THR A 54 6.77 -10.65 31.79
C THR A 54 7.59 -10.11 30.62
N TYR A 55 7.09 -10.22 29.38
CA TYR A 55 7.82 -9.79 28.19
C TYR A 55 7.80 -8.26 28.02
N VAL A 56 8.98 -7.71 27.77
CA VAL A 56 9.15 -6.30 27.42
C VAL A 56 9.70 -6.21 26.00
N PHE A 57 8.93 -5.57 25.10
CA PHE A 57 9.37 -5.35 23.73
C PHE A 57 10.63 -4.47 23.65
N SER A 58 11.49 -4.76 22.71
CA SER A 58 12.68 -3.97 22.45
C SER A 58 12.29 -2.55 21.98
N ILE A 59 13.23 -1.60 22.15
CA ILE A 59 13.04 -0.25 21.58
C ILE A 59 13.18 -0.34 20.06
N PRO A 60 12.16 0.03 19.28
CA PRO A 60 12.19 -0.13 17.82
C PRO A 60 13.23 0.77 17.17
N LYS A 61 13.80 0.31 16.06
CA LYS A 61 14.75 1.06 15.24
C LYS A 61 13.99 2.00 14.32
N LYS A 62 14.35 3.29 14.34
CA LYS A 62 13.86 4.32 13.42
C LYS A 62 14.73 4.37 12.17
N VAL A 63 14.13 4.16 11.00
CA VAL A 63 14.80 4.08 9.72
C VAL A 63 14.22 5.10 8.74
N PHE A 64 15.09 5.74 7.95
CA PHE A 64 14.69 6.70 6.92
C PHE A 64 14.75 6.07 5.54
N ILE A 65 13.60 5.92 4.86
CA ILE A 65 13.51 5.40 3.50
C ILE A 65 13.27 6.55 2.52
N ASN A 66 14.07 6.63 1.47
CA ASN A 66 13.90 7.64 0.42
C ASN A 66 12.59 7.41 -0.34
N LYS A 67 11.73 8.43 -0.42
CA LYS A 67 10.56 8.40 -1.31
C LYS A 67 11.04 8.47 -2.76
N ILE A 68 10.68 7.46 -3.54
CA ILE A 68 11.09 7.35 -4.94
C ILE A 68 10.57 8.55 -5.75
N GLY A 69 11.49 9.30 -6.38
CA GLY A 69 11.14 10.47 -7.24
C GLY A 69 11.06 11.80 -6.50
N THR A 70 11.40 11.84 -5.22
CA THR A 70 11.45 13.07 -4.43
C THR A 70 12.70 13.08 -3.54
N ASN A 71 13.08 14.24 -3.02
CA ASN A 71 14.12 14.36 -1.98
C ASN A 71 13.57 14.10 -0.56
N LYS A 72 12.28 13.75 -0.43
CA LYS A 72 11.63 13.50 0.86
C LYS A 72 11.94 12.08 1.35
N LYS A 73 12.13 11.94 2.66
CA LYS A 73 12.28 10.65 3.34
C LYS A 73 10.97 10.26 4.02
N ARG A 74 10.70 8.95 4.10
CA ARG A 74 9.65 8.39 4.96
C ARG A 74 10.33 7.82 6.20
N VAL A 75 9.81 8.15 7.35
CA VAL A 75 10.20 7.54 8.62
C VAL A 75 9.43 6.24 8.80
N ILE A 76 10.11 5.16 9.12
CA ILE A 76 9.52 3.88 9.53
C ILE A 76 10.23 3.35 10.77
N TYR A 77 9.52 2.51 11.52
CA TYR A 77 10.02 1.86 12.71
C TYR A 77 9.99 0.34 12.51
N THR A 78 10.93 -0.36 13.07
CA THR A 78 10.98 -1.82 13.03
C THR A 78 11.52 -2.35 14.35
N PHE A 79 10.85 -3.35 14.87
CA PHE A 79 11.35 -4.19 15.95
C PHE A 79 12.39 -5.19 15.43
N ASP A 80 12.98 -6.01 16.27
CA ASP A 80 13.78 -7.12 15.80
C ASP A 80 12.93 -8.16 15.03
N GLU A 81 13.57 -9.13 14.41
CA GLU A 81 12.90 -10.04 13.50
C GLU A 81 11.87 -10.93 14.22
N ASN A 82 12.19 -11.45 15.40
CA ASN A 82 11.31 -12.30 16.18
C ASN A 82 10.07 -11.53 16.67
N GLU A 83 10.28 -10.35 17.23
CA GLU A 83 9.22 -9.46 17.66
C GLU A 83 8.31 -9.06 16.49
N ASN A 84 8.88 -8.77 15.32
CA ASN A 84 8.09 -8.49 14.13
C ASN A 84 7.22 -9.69 13.68
N ILE A 85 7.72 -10.93 13.81
CA ILE A 85 6.92 -12.13 13.50
C ILE A 85 5.79 -12.29 14.50
N ILE A 86 6.05 -12.13 15.81
CA ILE A 86 5.04 -12.15 16.88
C ILE A 86 3.96 -11.08 16.62
N LEU A 87 4.35 -9.83 16.34
CA LEU A 87 3.40 -8.75 16.07
C LEU A 87 2.58 -8.99 14.79
N LYS A 88 3.17 -9.63 13.75
CA LYS A 88 2.43 -10.05 12.56
C LYS A 88 1.42 -11.16 12.86
N PHE A 89 1.75 -12.09 13.77
CA PHE A 89 0.83 -13.11 14.25
C PHE A 89 -0.32 -12.51 15.04
N ILE A 90 -0.02 -11.62 16.00
CA ILE A 90 -1.04 -10.89 16.77
C ILE A 90 -1.98 -10.15 15.81
N LEU A 91 -1.46 -9.39 14.85
CA LEU A 91 -2.27 -8.70 13.83
C LEU A 91 -3.14 -9.69 13.02
N PHE A 92 -2.62 -10.86 12.67
CA PHE A 92 -3.40 -11.90 11.99
C PHE A 92 -4.58 -12.36 12.85
N CYS A 93 -4.37 -12.58 14.14
CA CYS A 93 -5.42 -12.96 15.08
C CYS A 93 -6.41 -11.82 15.37
N MET A 94 -5.95 -10.55 15.34
CA MET A 94 -6.80 -9.37 15.49
C MET A 94 -7.80 -9.18 14.34
N SER A 95 -7.71 -9.97 13.27
CA SER A 95 -8.72 -9.95 12.20
C SER A 95 -10.14 -10.33 12.70
N LYS A 96 -10.29 -10.91 13.89
CA LYS A 96 -11.60 -11.11 14.53
C LYS A 96 -12.34 -9.78 14.82
N TYR A 97 -11.60 -8.67 14.92
CA TYR A 97 -12.14 -7.33 15.14
C TYR A 97 -12.43 -6.55 13.84
N ASP A 98 -12.27 -7.16 12.67
CA ASP A 98 -12.56 -6.51 11.40
C ASP A 98 -14.02 -6.02 11.29
N SER A 99 -14.96 -6.68 11.99
CA SER A 99 -16.38 -6.27 12.04
C SER A 99 -16.62 -4.97 12.82
N ALA A 100 -15.66 -4.50 13.59
CA ALA A 100 -15.75 -3.21 14.29
C ALA A 100 -15.48 -2.02 13.35
N PHE A 101 -15.01 -2.27 12.15
CA PHE A 101 -14.75 -1.21 11.16
C PHE A 101 -15.91 -1.09 10.18
N SER A 102 -16.27 0.15 9.87
CA SER A 102 -17.26 0.51 8.87
C SER A 102 -17.00 -0.17 7.51
N GLY A 103 -18.07 -0.44 6.76
CA GLY A 103 -18.00 -0.89 5.38
C GLY A 103 -17.24 0.05 4.43
N ASN A 104 -17.11 1.32 4.82
CA ASN A 104 -16.43 2.37 4.05
C ASN A 104 -14.90 2.43 4.30
N CYS A 105 -14.37 1.64 5.23
CA CYS A 105 -12.94 1.50 5.53
C CYS A 105 -12.38 0.26 4.84
N PHE A 106 -11.52 0.43 3.84
CA PHE A 106 -11.05 -0.66 2.97
C PHE A 106 -9.60 -1.09 3.18
N ALA A 107 -8.76 -0.24 3.75
CA ALA A 107 -7.33 -0.54 3.89
C ALA A 107 -7.05 -1.56 5.00
N PHE A 108 -6.02 -2.39 4.78
CA PHE A 108 -5.44 -3.30 5.79
C PHE A 108 -6.39 -4.36 6.37
N ARG A 109 -7.52 -4.61 5.75
CA ARG A 109 -8.50 -5.62 6.13
C ARG A 109 -8.30 -6.89 5.31
N LYS A 110 -8.48 -8.05 5.96
CA LYS A 110 -8.11 -9.38 5.42
C LYS A 110 -8.71 -9.70 4.04
N ASN A 111 -9.95 -9.31 3.81
CA ASN A 111 -10.70 -9.67 2.59
C ASN A 111 -11.05 -8.45 1.72
N LEU A 112 -10.61 -7.25 2.09
CA LEU A 112 -10.86 -6.04 1.34
C LEU A 112 -9.62 -5.62 0.55
N THR A 113 -9.87 -5.05 -0.62
CA THR A 113 -8.82 -4.59 -1.54
C THR A 113 -9.19 -3.24 -2.12
N ILE A 114 -8.27 -2.59 -2.82
CA ILE A 114 -8.52 -1.38 -3.58
C ILE A 114 -9.70 -1.53 -4.55
N ARG A 115 -9.89 -2.73 -5.14
CA ARG A 115 -11.02 -2.98 -6.04
C ARG A 115 -12.36 -2.89 -5.31
N HIS A 116 -12.45 -3.42 -4.09
CA HIS A 116 -13.67 -3.29 -3.30
C HIS A 116 -14.00 -1.82 -3.05
N ALA A 117 -12.99 -0.99 -2.69
CA ALA A 117 -13.19 0.44 -2.53
C ALA A 117 -13.71 1.11 -3.81
N LEU A 118 -13.09 0.82 -4.95
CA LEU A 118 -13.52 1.38 -6.24
C LEU A 118 -14.93 0.92 -6.64
N TYR A 119 -15.22 -0.39 -6.55
CA TYR A 119 -16.54 -0.90 -6.91
C TYR A 119 -17.64 -0.39 -5.99
N THR A 120 -17.38 -0.24 -4.70
CA THR A 120 -18.34 0.37 -3.77
C THR A 120 -18.66 1.81 -4.18
N ILE A 121 -17.66 2.58 -4.62
CA ILE A 121 -17.86 3.92 -5.15
C ILE A 121 -18.65 3.88 -6.46
N LEU A 122 -18.27 3.03 -7.41
CA LEU A 122 -18.80 3.01 -8.77
C LEU A 122 -20.17 2.34 -8.88
N ASN A 123 -20.59 1.55 -7.89
CA ASN A 123 -21.92 0.92 -7.86
C ASN A 123 -23.06 1.87 -7.50
N LYS A 124 -22.77 3.15 -7.24
CA LYS A 124 -23.83 4.14 -7.01
C LYS A 124 -24.35 4.69 -8.33
N ASP A 125 -25.67 4.76 -8.45
CA ASP A 125 -26.32 5.41 -9.58
C ASP A 125 -25.89 6.88 -9.68
N ASN A 126 -25.73 7.37 -10.89
CA ASN A 126 -25.40 8.76 -11.20
C ASN A 126 -24.07 9.30 -10.62
N ILE A 127 -23.08 8.44 -10.38
CA ILE A 127 -21.75 8.85 -9.86
C ILE A 127 -21.12 9.98 -10.70
N ASP A 128 -21.38 10.02 -12.00
CA ASP A 128 -20.84 11.01 -12.93
C ASP A 128 -21.42 12.41 -12.71
N SER A 129 -22.64 12.50 -12.14
CA SER A 129 -23.30 13.77 -11.84
C SER A 129 -23.01 14.31 -10.44
N LEU A 130 -22.17 13.61 -9.66
CA LEU A 130 -21.80 14.03 -8.31
C LEU A 130 -20.53 14.89 -8.31
N TYR A 131 -20.50 15.84 -7.39
CA TYR A 131 -19.28 16.51 -6.98
C TYR A 131 -18.45 15.54 -6.13
N ALA A 132 -17.12 15.58 -6.26
CA ALA A 132 -16.25 14.76 -5.43
C ALA A 132 -15.16 15.60 -4.75
N TYR A 133 -14.87 15.26 -3.50
CA TYR A 133 -13.75 15.84 -2.77
C TYR A 133 -12.83 14.73 -2.30
N LYS A 134 -11.54 14.87 -2.65
CA LYS A 134 -10.51 13.93 -2.28
C LYS A 134 -9.43 14.61 -1.47
N LEU A 135 -8.95 13.95 -0.41
CA LEU A 135 -7.84 14.39 0.41
C LEU A 135 -6.91 13.25 0.81
N ASP A 136 -5.72 13.60 1.28
CA ASP A 136 -4.71 12.71 1.85
C ASP A 136 -4.22 13.32 3.17
N ILE A 137 -4.13 12.53 4.22
CA ILE A 137 -3.67 13.02 5.53
C ILE A 137 -2.15 13.04 5.56
N GLN A 138 -1.59 14.18 5.98
CA GLN A 138 -0.14 14.35 6.05
C GLN A 138 0.48 13.48 7.13
N ASN A 139 1.44 12.63 6.73
CA ASN A 139 2.24 11.82 7.65
C ASN A 139 1.41 10.98 8.65
N TYR A 140 0.25 10.48 8.22
CA TYR A 140 -0.83 9.93 9.02
C TYR A 140 -0.36 9.09 10.22
N PHE A 141 0.31 7.95 9.98
CA PHE A 141 0.74 7.02 11.02
C PHE A 141 1.61 7.66 12.13
N ASN A 142 2.45 8.61 11.75
CA ASN A 142 3.36 9.28 12.68
C ASN A 142 2.75 10.55 13.30
N SER A 143 1.52 10.91 12.91
CA SER A 143 0.77 12.04 13.47
C SER A 143 -0.36 11.61 14.40
N ILE A 144 -0.66 10.31 14.50
CA ILE A 144 -1.70 9.79 15.39
C ILE A 144 -1.34 10.11 16.84
N ASN A 145 -2.24 10.77 17.54
CA ASN A 145 -2.10 11.02 18.98
C ASN A 145 -2.51 9.76 19.76
N VAL A 146 -1.54 9.17 20.50
CA VAL A 146 -1.74 7.91 21.24
C VAL A 146 -2.75 8.08 22.35
N ASP A 147 -2.76 9.22 23.06
CA ASP A 147 -3.69 9.45 24.18
C ASP A 147 -5.15 9.49 23.69
N LYS A 148 -5.39 10.00 22.49
CA LYS A 148 -6.72 10.00 21.85
C LYS A 148 -7.07 8.64 21.23
N LEU A 149 -6.08 7.85 20.82
CA LEU A 149 -6.28 6.51 20.24
C LEU A 149 -6.66 5.48 21.31
N LEU A 150 -6.02 5.50 22.48
CA LEU A 150 -6.19 4.47 23.52
C LEU A 150 -7.64 4.27 23.96
N PRO A 151 -8.47 5.31 24.24
CA PRO A 151 -9.87 5.11 24.56
C PRO A 151 -10.69 4.43 23.45
N MET A 152 -10.41 4.78 22.17
CA MET A 152 -11.07 4.16 21.01
C MET A 152 -10.67 2.69 20.88
N LEU A 153 -9.37 2.40 21.04
CA LEU A 153 -8.85 1.04 21.03
C LEU A 153 -9.45 0.18 22.14
N LYS A 154 -9.57 0.72 23.36
CA LYS A 154 -10.21 0.03 24.48
C LYS A 154 -11.67 -0.32 24.20
N THR A 155 -12.41 0.57 23.54
CA THR A 155 -13.79 0.30 23.13
C THR A 155 -13.89 -0.86 22.15
N ILE A 156 -12.98 -0.95 21.17
CA ILE A 156 -12.95 -2.05 20.20
C ILE A 156 -12.52 -3.37 20.85
N LEU A 157 -11.53 -3.32 21.74
CA LEU A 157 -10.96 -4.48 22.43
C LEU A 157 -11.63 -4.78 23.80
N ARG A 158 -12.87 -4.33 24.01
CA ARG A 158 -13.59 -4.46 25.29
C ARG A 158 -13.72 -5.89 25.81
N ASP A 159 -13.55 -6.89 24.95
CA ASP A 159 -13.59 -8.32 25.26
C ASP A 159 -12.20 -8.92 25.47
N ASP A 160 -11.12 -8.11 25.43
CA ASP A 160 -9.74 -8.60 25.49
C ASP A 160 -8.80 -7.59 26.18
N ASP A 161 -8.95 -7.47 27.52
CA ASP A 161 -8.12 -6.55 28.31
C ASP A 161 -6.63 -6.88 28.24
N ARG A 162 -6.26 -8.16 28.08
CA ARG A 162 -4.84 -8.57 27.96
C ARG A 162 -4.21 -8.08 26.66
N LEU A 163 -4.94 -8.18 25.54
CA LEU A 163 -4.49 -7.63 24.27
C LEU A 163 -4.39 -6.11 24.36
N PHE A 164 -5.41 -5.45 24.96
CA PHE A 164 -5.37 -4.00 25.15
C PHE A 164 -4.12 -3.58 25.94
N ALA A 165 -3.85 -4.19 27.09
CA ALA A 165 -2.69 -3.88 27.92
C ALA A 165 -1.35 -4.08 27.16
N LEU A 166 -1.23 -5.14 26.37
CA LEU A 166 -0.05 -5.36 25.53
C LEU A 166 0.15 -4.23 24.53
N LEU A 167 -0.91 -3.85 23.79
CA LEU A 167 -0.83 -2.78 22.79
C LEU A 167 -0.61 -1.41 23.44
N GLU A 168 -1.21 -1.13 24.57
CA GLU A 168 -0.97 0.08 25.36
C GLU A 168 0.50 0.20 25.77
N ASN A 169 1.09 -0.87 26.30
CA ASN A 169 2.52 -0.90 26.66
C ASN A 169 3.43 -0.61 25.46
N ILE A 170 3.13 -1.17 24.28
CA ILE A 170 3.89 -0.91 23.05
C ILE A 170 3.73 0.55 22.61
N LEU A 171 2.52 1.10 22.66
CA LEU A 171 2.21 2.45 22.23
C LEU A 171 2.76 3.52 23.17
N CYS A 172 2.74 3.26 24.49
CA CYS A 172 3.29 4.16 25.50
C CYS A 172 4.83 4.15 25.54
N CYS A 173 5.48 3.19 24.88
CA CYS A 173 6.93 3.23 24.67
C CYS A 173 7.27 4.33 23.65
N ASN A 174 7.46 5.56 24.14
CA ASN A 174 7.77 6.74 23.33
C ASN A 174 9.25 6.83 22.93
N LYS A 175 9.94 5.71 22.81
CA LYS A 175 11.38 5.64 22.50
C LYS A 175 11.61 4.93 21.17
N ALA A 176 12.65 5.37 20.45
CA ALA A 176 13.16 4.70 19.27
C ALA A 176 14.69 4.79 19.25
N THR A 177 15.36 3.90 18.51
CA THR A 177 16.82 3.96 18.31
C THR A 177 17.16 4.48 16.92
N ILE A 178 18.11 5.42 16.84
CA ILE A 178 18.69 5.92 15.58
C ILE A 178 20.21 5.75 15.69
N ASN A 179 20.81 4.99 14.80
CA ASN A 179 22.28 4.76 14.78
C ASN A 179 22.85 4.29 16.14
N GLY A 180 22.05 3.58 16.95
CA GLY A 180 22.43 3.08 18.26
C GLY A 180 22.10 4.02 19.43
N GLU A 181 21.67 5.25 19.19
CA GLU A 181 21.24 6.20 20.22
C GLU A 181 19.73 6.13 20.44
N VAL A 182 19.29 6.22 21.70
CA VAL A 182 17.88 6.27 22.07
C VAL A 182 17.35 7.69 21.95
N VAL A 183 16.27 7.86 21.20
CA VAL A 183 15.57 9.14 21.03
C VAL A 183 14.12 9.02 21.53
N THR A 184 13.55 10.13 21.99
CA THR A 184 12.13 10.18 22.37
C THR A 184 11.27 10.59 21.19
N GLU A 185 10.19 9.85 20.94
CA GLU A 185 9.17 10.15 19.93
C GLU A 185 7.92 10.69 20.62
N LYS A 186 7.40 11.82 20.15
CA LYS A 186 6.27 12.48 20.81
C LYS A 186 4.90 11.99 20.37
N HIS A 187 4.80 11.47 19.13
CA HIS A 187 3.54 11.10 18.49
C HIS A 187 3.74 9.91 17.56
N GLY A 188 2.62 9.29 17.22
CA GLY A 188 2.54 8.27 16.18
C GLY A 188 2.48 6.85 16.67
N VAL A 189 1.88 6.00 15.83
CA VAL A 189 1.77 4.55 16.06
C VAL A 189 2.93 3.78 15.42
N MET A 190 4.09 4.41 15.32
CA MET A 190 5.32 3.81 14.78
C MET A 190 5.09 3.16 13.40
N ALA A 191 4.93 4.00 12.38
CA ALA A 191 4.72 3.58 10.99
C ALA A 191 5.73 2.50 10.57
N GLY A 192 5.24 1.37 10.05
CA GLY A 192 6.06 0.24 9.63
C GLY A 192 6.03 -0.95 10.59
N THR A 193 5.59 -0.77 11.83
CA THR A 193 5.29 -1.89 12.73
C THR A 193 4.02 -2.62 12.26
N PRO A 194 3.93 -3.94 12.45
CA PRO A 194 2.77 -4.70 11.96
C PRO A 194 1.43 -4.19 12.45
N ILE A 195 1.31 -3.85 13.73
CA ILE A 195 0.07 -3.42 14.38
C ILE A 195 -0.38 -2.01 13.98
N SER A 196 0.54 -1.15 13.48
CA SER A 196 0.24 0.24 13.14
C SER A 196 -0.90 0.39 12.13
N THR A 197 -1.10 -0.60 11.26
CA THR A 197 -2.15 -0.60 10.24
C THR A 197 -3.55 -0.75 10.83
N PHE A 198 -3.71 -1.60 11.84
CA PHE A 198 -4.97 -1.75 12.58
C PHE A 198 -5.27 -0.48 13.39
N LEU A 199 -4.28 0.04 14.09
CA LEU A 199 -4.39 1.26 14.91
C LEU A 199 -4.78 2.49 14.07
N ALA A 200 -4.23 2.59 12.86
CA ALA A 200 -4.62 3.64 11.92
C ALA A 200 -6.11 3.51 11.49
N ASN A 201 -6.63 2.31 11.33
CA ASN A 201 -8.06 2.16 11.07
C ASN A 201 -8.92 2.52 12.27
N VAL A 202 -8.50 2.15 13.49
CA VAL A 202 -9.19 2.53 14.74
C VAL A 202 -9.32 4.05 14.86
N TYR A 203 -8.25 4.80 14.58
CA TYR A 203 -8.18 6.22 14.85
C TYR A 203 -9.18 7.08 14.06
N LEU A 204 -9.63 6.62 12.90
CA LEU A 204 -10.63 7.29 12.06
C LEU A 204 -11.94 6.50 11.92
N SER A 205 -12.18 5.52 12.77
CA SER A 205 -13.37 4.66 12.67
C SER A 205 -14.67 5.44 12.89
N ASP A 206 -14.67 6.47 13.71
CA ASP A 206 -15.80 7.37 13.95
C ASP A 206 -16.14 8.22 12.73
N LEU A 207 -15.14 8.69 11.97
CA LEU A 207 -15.34 9.39 10.71
C LEU A 207 -16.00 8.47 9.66
N ASP A 208 -15.50 7.22 9.54
CA ASP A 208 -16.07 6.24 8.61
C ASP A 208 -17.52 5.90 8.98
N GLU A 209 -17.79 5.74 10.28
CA GLU A 209 -19.12 5.40 10.79
C GLU A 209 -20.12 6.53 10.57
N TYR A 210 -19.71 7.79 10.77
CA TYR A 210 -20.56 8.94 10.47
C TYR A 210 -21.04 8.95 9.02
N PHE A 211 -20.14 8.75 8.06
CA PHE A 211 -20.52 8.74 6.65
C PHE A 211 -21.36 7.51 6.27
N LEU A 212 -21.14 6.36 6.93
CA LEU A 212 -21.99 5.19 6.73
C LEU A 212 -23.42 5.43 7.25
N GLN A 213 -23.55 5.92 8.48
CA GLN A 213 -24.88 6.17 9.11
C GLN A 213 -25.71 7.23 8.36
N ASN A 214 -25.04 8.23 7.80
CA ASN A 214 -25.69 9.25 6.98
C ASN A 214 -25.88 8.84 5.51
N ASN A 215 -25.58 7.58 5.16
CA ASN A 215 -25.67 7.05 3.79
C ASN A 215 -24.95 7.91 2.74
N VAL A 216 -23.83 8.51 3.15
CA VAL A 216 -22.99 9.34 2.28
C VAL A 216 -22.09 8.47 1.43
N HIS A 217 -21.92 8.84 0.18
CA HIS A 217 -21.01 8.15 -0.73
C HIS A 217 -19.56 8.52 -0.41
N TYR A 218 -18.88 7.63 0.31
CA TYR A 218 -17.59 7.85 0.93
C TYR A 218 -16.76 6.58 0.90
N ALA A 219 -15.46 6.73 0.74
CA ALA A 219 -14.51 5.62 0.92
C ALA A 219 -13.19 6.13 1.51
N ARG A 220 -12.66 5.37 2.45
CA ARG A 220 -11.32 5.59 3.00
C ARG A 220 -10.41 4.39 2.76
N TYR A 221 -9.23 4.68 2.27
CA TYR A 221 -8.15 3.70 2.16
C TYR A 221 -6.89 4.23 2.89
N SER A 222 -6.77 3.94 4.18
CA SER A 222 -5.73 4.48 5.07
C SER A 222 -5.83 6.00 5.23
N ASP A 223 -4.88 6.74 4.66
CA ASP A 223 -4.79 8.19 4.62
C ASP A 223 -5.47 8.84 3.40
N ASP A 224 -5.83 8.05 2.38
CA ASP A 224 -6.56 8.52 1.20
C ASP A 224 -8.10 8.46 1.46
N ILE A 225 -8.77 9.60 1.39
CA ILE A 225 -10.23 9.76 1.59
C ILE A 225 -10.83 10.36 0.33
N ILE A 226 -12.01 9.84 -0.07
CA ILE A 226 -12.85 10.44 -1.10
C ILE A 226 -14.32 10.45 -0.64
N VAL A 227 -15.02 11.57 -0.86
CA VAL A 227 -16.43 11.75 -0.55
C VAL A 227 -17.15 12.41 -1.74
N PHE A 228 -18.40 12.06 -1.93
CA PHE A 228 -19.22 12.57 -3.04
C PHE A 228 -20.50 13.21 -2.51
N ALA A 229 -20.99 14.23 -3.23
CA ALA A 229 -22.23 14.93 -2.90
C ALA A 229 -22.97 15.37 -4.17
N GLU A 230 -24.28 15.58 -4.03
CA GLU A 230 -25.16 15.99 -5.14
C GLU A 230 -25.05 17.50 -5.45
N SER A 231 -24.56 18.29 -4.49
CA SER A 231 -24.32 19.73 -4.67
C SER A 231 -23.01 20.17 -4.06
N ILE A 232 -22.52 21.34 -4.47
CA ILE A 232 -21.27 21.91 -3.94
C ILE A 232 -21.44 22.33 -2.46
N GLU A 233 -22.61 22.82 -2.09
CA GLU A 233 -22.92 23.21 -0.72
C GLU A 233 -22.84 21.99 0.21
N LYS A 234 -23.44 20.87 -0.22
CA LYS A 234 -23.39 19.63 0.55
C LYS A 234 -21.98 19.05 0.63
N LEU A 235 -21.19 19.20 -0.42
CA LEU A 235 -19.80 18.79 -0.41
C LEU A 235 -18.95 19.62 0.56
N GLU A 236 -19.19 20.94 0.64
CA GLU A 236 -18.51 21.81 1.61
C GLU A 236 -18.90 21.46 3.06
N GLU A 237 -20.17 21.11 3.34
CA GLU A 237 -20.58 20.60 4.66
C GLU A 237 -19.78 19.33 5.05
N TYR A 238 -19.63 18.38 4.11
CA TYR A 238 -18.84 17.17 4.37
C TYR A 238 -17.35 17.47 4.57
N LYS A 239 -16.82 18.39 3.80
CA LYS A 239 -15.44 18.85 3.95
C LYS A 239 -15.21 19.50 5.31
N GLU A 240 -16.07 20.42 5.72
CA GLU A 240 -16.00 21.05 7.05
C GLU A 240 -16.07 20.01 8.17
N TYR A 241 -16.95 19.03 8.05
CA TYR A 241 -17.04 17.93 9.01
C TYR A 241 -15.73 17.11 9.06
N ILE A 242 -15.17 16.72 7.91
CA ILE A 242 -13.88 16.02 7.85
C ILE A 242 -12.80 16.86 8.55
N TYR A 243 -12.71 18.15 8.23
CA TYR A 243 -11.72 19.04 8.85
C TYR A 243 -11.90 19.12 10.35
N SER A 244 -13.11 19.26 10.86
CA SER A 244 -13.39 19.31 12.30
C SER A 244 -12.95 18.04 13.02
N VAL A 245 -13.23 16.86 12.43
CA VAL A 245 -12.78 15.57 12.98
C VAL A 245 -11.25 15.45 12.95
N LEU A 246 -10.60 15.85 11.84
CA LEU A 246 -9.15 15.79 11.73
C LEU A 246 -8.47 16.73 12.71
N GLU A 247 -8.96 17.95 12.88
CA GLU A 247 -8.46 18.93 13.85
C GLU A 247 -8.60 18.41 15.27
N ASN A 248 -9.76 17.89 15.63
CA ASN A 248 -9.99 17.27 16.95
C ASN A 248 -9.03 16.09 17.21
N LYS A 249 -8.58 15.40 16.17
CA LYS A 249 -7.61 14.30 16.23
C LYS A 249 -6.15 14.75 16.00
N GLU A 250 -5.90 16.05 15.93
CA GLU A 250 -4.55 16.62 15.70
C GLU A 250 -3.92 16.14 14.38
N LEU A 251 -4.75 15.86 13.38
CA LEU A 251 -4.33 15.47 12.04
C LEU A 251 -4.41 16.64 11.07
N THR A 252 -3.53 16.66 10.09
CA THR A 252 -3.46 17.72 9.08
C THR A 252 -3.63 17.17 7.69
N VAL A 253 -4.46 17.80 6.87
CA VAL A 253 -4.61 17.50 5.44
C VAL A 253 -3.33 17.90 4.70
N ASN A 254 -2.97 17.12 3.68
CA ASN A 254 -1.87 17.47 2.79
C ASN A 254 -2.37 18.38 1.65
N PRO A 255 -2.09 19.70 1.68
CA PRO A 255 -2.69 20.63 0.71
C PRO A 255 -2.32 20.35 -0.74
N SER A 256 -1.19 19.66 -0.99
CA SER A 256 -0.76 19.31 -2.35
C SER A 256 -1.49 18.10 -2.95
N LYS A 257 -2.35 17.45 -2.15
CA LYS A 257 -3.11 16.26 -2.55
C LYS A 257 -4.62 16.41 -2.29
N GLU A 258 -5.04 17.61 -2.03
CA GLU A 258 -6.44 17.99 -1.89
C GLU A 258 -6.99 18.34 -3.26
N ASN A 259 -8.10 17.75 -3.65
CA ASN A 259 -8.70 17.96 -4.96
C ASN A 259 -10.21 17.98 -4.86
N LEU A 260 -10.83 18.97 -5.54
CA LEU A 260 -12.25 19.05 -5.77
C LEU A 260 -12.51 18.73 -7.24
N TYR A 261 -13.53 17.90 -7.51
CA TYR A 261 -13.93 17.51 -8.84
C TYR A 261 -15.38 17.89 -9.05
N LEU A 262 -15.66 18.53 -10.20
CA LEU A 262 -17.02 18.85 -10.64
C LEU A 262 -17.67 17.62 -11.32
N PRO A 263 -19.00 17.59 -11.45
CA PRO A 263 -19.69 16.57 -12.24
C PRO A 263 -19.08 16.39 -13.64
N HIS A 264 -19.00 15.14 -14.11
CA HIS A 264 -18.40 14.75 -15.39
C HIS A 264 -16.91 15.09 -15.54
N GLN A 265 -16.23 15.51 -14.47
CA GLN A 265 -14.76 15.66 -14.48
C GLN A 265 -14.06 14.35 -14.07
N PRO A 266 -12.92 14.04 -14.68
CA PRO A 266 -12.09 12.91 -14.25
C PRO A 266 -11.68 13.06 -12.78
N TRP A 267 -12.02 12.09 -11.94
CA TRP A 267 -11.50 12.03 -10.58
C TRP A 267 -10.51 10.86 -10.40
N HIS A 268 -9.62 10.99 -9.42
CA HIS A 268 -8.54 10.04 -9.19
C HIS A 268 -8.59 9.46 -7.78
N PHE A 269 -8.58 8.14 -7.68
CA PHE A 269 -8.49 7.47 -6.39
C PHE A 269 -7.65 6.18 -6.49
N LEU A 270 -6.77 5.94 -5.52
CA LEU A 270 -5.97 4.71 -5.38
C LEU A 270 -5.17 4.30 -6.63
N GLY A 271 -4.75 5.26 -7.41
CA GLY A 271 -3.95 5.04 -8.62
C GLY A 271 -4.75 4.84 -9.90
N PHE A 272 -6.06 4.93 -9.81
CA PHE A 272 -7.00 4.91 -10.95
C PHE A 272 -7.56 6.30 -11.23
N GLU A 273 -8.02 6.49 -12.45
CA GLU A 273 -8.81 7.62 -12.92
C GLU A 273 -10.14 7.09 -13.40
N TYR A 274 -11.22 7.76 -13.05
CA TYR A 274 -12.54 7.46 -13.54
C TYR A 274 -13.15 8.70 -14.20
N CYS A 275 -13.84 8.52 -15.32
CA CYS A 275 -14.60 9.54 -16.01
C CYS A 275 -15.68 8.88 -16.87
N ASP A 276 -16.93 9.26 -16.67
CA ASP A 276 -18.08 8.85 -17.50
C ASP A 276 -18.07 7.36 -17.88
N GLY A 277 -18.05 6.49 -16.88
CA GLY A 277 -18.07 5.04 -17.06
C GLY A 277 -16.72 4.42 -17.47
N THR A 278 -15.67 5.22 -17.70
CA THR A 278 -14.34 4.72 -18.09
C THR A 278 -13.40 4.71 -16.90
N ILE A 279 -12.80 3.57 -16.61
CA ILE A 279 -11.72 3.41 -15.62
C ILE A 279 -10.40 3.24 -16.36
N ASP A 280 -9.40 4.08 -16.05
CA ASP A 280 -8.03 3.95 -16.56
C ASP A 280 -7.02 4.18 -15.41
N LEU A 281 -5.74 4.13 -15.72
CA LEU A 281 -4.68 4.47 -14.76
C LEU A 281 -4.68 5.98 -14.50
N SER A 282 -4.42 6.40 -13.25
CA SER A 282 -4.20 7.82 -12.99
C SER A 282 -2.90 8.32 -13.64
N ASP A 283 -2.83 9.61 -13.98
CA ASP A 283 -1.62 10.23 -14.53
C ASP A 283 -0.42 10.09 -13.60
N VAL A 284 -0.65 10.14 -12.28
CA VAL A 284 0.39 9.90 -11.28
C VAL A 284 0.94 8.47 -11.37
N THR A 285 0.09 7.48 -11.60
CA THR A 285 0.50 6.08 -11.79
C THR A 285 1.34 5.92 -13.06
N VAL A 286 0.87 6.49 -14.17
CA VAL A 286 1.60 6.50 -15.46
C VAL A 286 2.96 7.18 -15.30
N GLN A 287 3.01 8.35 -14.66
CA GLN A 287 4.25 9.09 -14.46
C GLN A 287 5.25 8.32 -13.58
N LYS A 288 4.80 7.68 -12.51
CA LYS A 288 5.64 6.81 -11.66
C LYS A 288 6.30 5.68 -12.45
N ILE A 289 5.58 5.05 -13.38
CA ILE A 289 6.16 3.98 -14.21
C ILE A 289 7.11 4.54 -15.29
N LYS A 290 6.77 5.67 -15.92
CA LYS A 290 7.64 6.37 -16.86
C LYS A 290 8.96 6.78 -16.20
N ASP A 291 8.93 7.26 -14.98
CA ASP A 291 10.14 7.61 -14.22
C ASP A 291 11.02 6.40 -13.89
N LYS A 292 10.41 5.25 -13.59
CA LYS A 292 11.16 3.99 -13.40
C LYS A 292 11.82 3.54 -14.70
N ILE A 293 11.11 3.62 -15.84
CA ILE A 293 11.64 3.30 -17.18
C ILE A 293 12.84 4.19 -17.47
N ARG A 294 12.70 5.51 -17.34
CA ARG A 294 13.74 6.51 -17.60
C ARG A 294 15.00 6.25 -16.75
N ARG A 295 14.83 6.07 -15.43
CA ARG A 295 15.97 5.82 -14.52
C ARG A 295 16.69 4.52 -14.85
N LYS A 296 15.94 3.45 -15.11
CA LYS A 296 16.53 2.14 -15.45
C LYS A 296 17.28 2.20 -16.79
N ALA A 297 16.72 2.83 -17.81
CA ALA A 297 17.37 2.98 -19.11
C ALA A 297 18.69 3.76 -19.01
N ARG A 298 18.69 4.90 -18.29
CA ARG A 298 19.90 5.69 -18.07
C ARG A 298 20.98 4.91 -17.30
N ALA A 299 20.58 4.16 -16.29
CA ALA A 299 21.51 3.31 -15.53
C ALA A 299 22.07 2.19 -16.41
N LEU A 300 21.25 1.50 -17.20
CA LEU A 300 21.68 0.43 -18.10
C LEU A 300 22.56 0.95 -19.25
N TYR A 301 22.28 2.15 -19.76
CA TYR A 301 23.16 2.74 -20.77
C TYR A 301 24.55 3.01 -20.20
N ARG A 302 24.67 3.64 -19.02
CA ARG A 302 25.98 3.83 -18.35
C ARG A 302 26.70 2.51 -18.07
N TRP A 303 25.96 1.51 -17.60
CA TRP A 303 26.49 0.18 -17.37
C TRP A 303 26.98 -0.48 -18.66
N LYS A 304 26.22 -0.36 -19.78
CA LYS A 304 26.59 -0.85 -21.09
C LYS A 304 27.95 -0.29 -21.54
N ILE A 305 28.13 1.02 -21.44
CA ILE A 305 29.38 1.69 -21.83
C ILE A 305 30.53 1.24 -20.94
N ARG A 306 30.36 1.27 -19.60
CA ARG A 306 31.39 0.91 -18.63
C ARG A 306 31.88 -0.54 -18.80
N ASN A 307 30.99 -1.45 -19.14
CA ASN A 307 31.29 -2.88 -19.23
C ASN A 307 31.42 -3.37 -20.69
N ASN A 308 31.54 -2.49 -21.64
CA ASN A 308 31.68 -2.78 -23.08
C ASN A 308 30.64 -3.83 -23.58
N LYS A 309 29.35 -3.66 -23.19
CA LYS A 309 28.27 -4.57 -23.58
C LYS A 309 27.57 -4.10 -24.87
N THR A 310 27.06 -5.07 -25.63
CA THR A 310 26.30 -4.77 -26.85
C THR A 310 24.96 -4.09 -26.54
N THR A 311 24.42 -3.36 -27.51
CA THR A 311 23.09 -2.73 -27.40
C THR A 311 22.00 -3.77 -27.17
N ASP A 312 22.03 -4.88 -27.90
CA ASP A 312 21.05 -5.97 -27.77
C ASP A 312 21.06 -6.59 -26.37
N HIS A 313 22.25 -6.75 -25.79
CA HIS A 313 22.36 -7.24 -24.43
C HIS A 313 21.71 -6.28 -23.43
N ALA A 314 21.95 -4.97 -23.55
CA ALA A 314 21.33 -3.96 -22.69
C ALA A 314 19.79 -3.90 -22.86
N ILE A 315 19.31 -4.02 -24.10
CA ILE A 315 17.89 -4.10 -24.43
C ILE A 315 17.26 -5.35 -23.80
N LYS A 316 17.86 -6.54 -23.96
CA LYS A 316 17.38 -7.79 -23.33
C LYS A 316 17.28 -7.67 -21.81
N VAL A 317 18.28 -7.07 -21.17
CA VAL A 317 18.24 -6.86 -19.70
C VAL A 317 17.08 -5.94 -19.32
N MET A 318 16.88 -4.84 -20.06
CA MET A 318 15.77 -3.91 -19.78
C MET A 318 14.41 -4.57 -20.00
N ILE A 319 14.22 -5.31 -21.09
CA ILE A 319 13.00 -6.07 -21.37
C ILE A 319 12.73 -7.06 -20.25
N ARG A 320 13.72 -7.84 -19.83
CA ARG A 320 13.57 -8.79 -18.73
C ARG A 320 13.13 -8.11 -17.42
N VAL A 321 13.71 -6.95 -17.09
CA VAL A 321 13.35 -6.18 -15.88
C VAL A 321 11.89 -5.75 -15.92
N PHE A 322 11.40 -5.22 -17.06
CA PHE A 322 10.03 -4.73 -17.16
C PHE A 322 9.01 -5.85 -17.38
N ASN A 323 9.35 -6.92 -18.12
CA ASN A 323 8.51 -8.10 -18.21
C ASN A 323 8.33 -8.74 -16.82
N ASN A 324 9.41 -8.86 -16.02
CA ASN A 324 9.31 -9.34 -14.65
C ASN A 324 8.40 -8.44 -13.80
N LYS A 325 8.58 -7.12 -13.91
CA LYS A 325 7.75 -6.18 -13.15
C LYS A 325 6.28 -6.24 -13.52
N PHE A 326 5.96 -6.39 -14.81
CA PHE A 326 4.60 -6.35 -15.30
C PHE A 326 3.90 -7.71 -15.21
N TYR A 327 4.61 -8.81 -15.51
CA TYR A 327 3.96 -10.08 -15.81
C TYR A 327 4.53 -11.30 -15.07
N ARG A 328 5.70 -11.17 -14.40
CA ARG A 328 6.33 -12.35 -13.81
C ARG A 328 5.54 -12.83 -12.61
N GLU A 329 4.95 -13.99 -12.78
CA GLU A 329 4.43 -14.80 -11.71
C GLU A 329 5.55 -15.75 -11.26
N LEU A 330 6.10 -15.52 -10.08
CA LEU A 330 6.99 -16.49 -9.43
C LEU A 330 6.16 -17.67 -8.90
N ASN A 331 4.94 -17.34 -8.45
CA ASN A 331 3.88 -18.27 -8.06
C ASN A 331 2.54 -17.76 -8.62
N THR A 332 1.53 -18.63 -8.72
CA THR A 332 0.16 -18.27 -9.15
C THR A 332 -0.48 -17.18 -8.30
N LYS A 333 0.10 -16.90 -7.13
CA LYS A 333 -0.36 -15.94 -6.12
C LYS A 333 0.33 -14.57 -6.20
N ASP A 334 1.38 -14.41 -7.02
CA ASP A 334 2.10 -13.14 -7.13
C ASP A 334 1.22 -12.04 -7.72
N LEU A 335 1.10 -10.92 -7.00
CA LEU A 335 0.39 -9.74 -7.45
C LEU A 335 1.30 -8.89 -8.34
N THR A 336 1.37 -9.23 -9.62
CA THR A 336 2.09 -8.43 -10.60
C THR A 336 1.37 -7.11 -10.88
N TRP A 337 2.10 -6.16 -11.50
CA TRP A 337 1.52 -4.88 -11.88
C TRP A 337 0.29 -5.05 -12.79
N SER A 338 0.31 -6.00 -13.74
CA SER A 338 -0.82 -6.31 -14.59
C SER A 338 -1.99 -6.95 -13.83
N LYS A 339 -1.74 -7.89 -12.93
CA LYS A 339 -2.79 -8.48 -12.08
C LYS A 339 -3.46 -7.45 -11.17
N TRP A 340 -2.71 -6.38 -10.80
CA TRP A 340 -3.26 -5.29 -10.01
C TRP A 340 -4.20 -4.39 -10.80
N PHE A 341 -3.81 -3.99 -12.02
CA PHE A 341 -4.53 -2.99 -12.79
C PHE A 341 -5.48 -3.56 -13.84
N PHE A 342 -5.10 -4.59 -14.60
CA PHE A 342 -5.88 -5.12 -15.71
C PHE A 342 -7.32 -5.51 -15.36
N PRO A 343 -7.60 -6.16 -14.22
CA PRO A 343 -8.97 -6.53 -13.88
C PRO A 343 -9.91 -5.37 -13.60
N THR A 344 -9.38 -4.17 -13.43
CA THR A 344 -10.15 -3.00 -12.99
C THR A 344 -10.30 -1.95 -14.08
N ILE A 345 -9.26 -1.74 -14.90
CA ILE A 345 -9.33 -0.74 -15.99
C ILE A 345 -10.21 -1.23 -17.13
N THR A 346 -10.98 -0.32 -17.71
CA THR A 346 -11.84 -0.57 -18.88
C THR A 346 -11.26 0.01 -20.17
N SER A 347 -10.15 0.78 -20.07
CA SER A 347 -9.44 1.43 -21.18
C SER A 347 -8.00 0.97 -21.26
N SER A 348 -7.47 0.86 -22.48
CA SER A 348 -6.06 0.60 -22.74
C SER A 348 -5.25 1.85 -23.13
N LYS A 349 -5.84 3.04 -23.09
CA LYS A 349 -5.24 4.29 -23.57
C LYS A 349 -3.93 4.60 -22.85
N LYS A 350 -3.96 4.63 -21.52
CA LYS A 350 -2.77 4.90 -20.69
C LYS A 350 -1.74 3.77 -20.75
N LEU A 351 -2.17 2.52 -20.96
CA LEU A 351 -1.25 1.40 -21.23
C LEU A 351 -0.45 1.62 -22.51
N ASN A 352 -1.10 2.10 -23.58
CA ASN A 352 -0.45 2.43 -24.83
C ASN A 352 0.61 3.54 -24.67
N ASP A 353 0.34 4.53 -23.82
CA ASP A 353 1.30 5.59 -23.52
C ASP A 353 2.54 5.06 -22.80
N ILE A 354 2.36 4.10 -21.89
CA ILE A 354 3.48 3.42 -21.21
C ILE A 354 4.27 2.58 -22.22
N ASP A 355 3.60 1.82 -23.10
CA ASP A 355 4.24 1.00 -24.12
C ASP A 355 5.09 1.85 -25.08
N LYS A 356 4.52 2.94 -25.61
CA LYS A 356 5.25 3.89 -26.46
C LYS A 356 6.50 4.43 -25.76
N TYR A 357 6.36 4.81 -24.49
CA TYR A 357 7.45 5.35 -23.69
C TYR A 357 8.54 4.30 -23.44
N LEU A 358 8.16 3.06 -23.11
CA LEU A 358 9.11 1.96 -22.91
C LEU A 358 9.88 1.65 -24.20
N VAL A 359 9.20 1.56 -25.35
CA VAL A 359 9.84 1.35 -26.66
C VAL A 359 10.83 2.46 -27.00
N GLN A 360 10.50 3.73 -26.73
CA GLN A 360 11.43 4.84 -26.91
C GLN A 360 12.71 4.67 -26.07
N TYR A 361 12.58 4.24 -24.82
CA TYR A 361 13.71 4.04 -23.93
C TYR A 361 14.50 2.74 -24.20
N LEU A 362 13.87 1.71 -24.77
CA LEU A 362 14.59 0.56 -25.31
C LEU A 362 15.50 1.01 -26.47
N ARG A 363 14.99 1.84 -27.38
CA ARG A 363 15.78 2.44 -28.48
C ARG A 363 16.87 3.39 -28.00
N TYR A 364 16.61 4.16 -26.92
CA TYR A 364 17.60 5.03 -26.28
C TYR A 364 18.88 4.30 -25.90
N LEU A 365 18.83 3.00 -25.54
CA LEU A 365 19.99 2.20 -25.17
C LEU A 365 21.03 2.06 -26.28
N SER A 366 20.66 2.33 -27.54
CA SER A 366 21.62 2.31 -28.67
C SER A 366 22.64 3.45 -28.59
N LYS A 367 22.18 4.67 -28.33
CA LYS A 367 23.01 5.91 -28.43
C LYS A 367 23.11 6.72 -27.13
N GLY A 368 22.27 6.44 -26.10
CA GLY A 368 22.19 7.22 -24.85
C GLY A 368 21.57 8.62 -25.01
N LYS A 369 21.02 8.92 -26.19
CA LYS A 369 20.28 10.13 -26.52
C LYS A 369 19.14 9.81 -27.50
N PHE A 370 18.14 10.67 -27.55
CA PHE A 370 17.07 10.54 -28.55
C PHE A 370 17.54 11.09 -29.90
N SER A 371 17.47 10.27 -30.93
CA SER A 371 17.85 10.64 -32.30
C SER A 371 17.08 9.80 -33.33
N LYS A 372 17.01 10.28 -34.58
CA LYS A 372 16.36 9.54 -35.68
C LYS A 372 16.99 8.15 -35.90
N THR A 373 18.29 8.00 -35.68
CA THR A 373 19.00 6.71 -35.83
C THR A 373 18.61 5.66 -34.79
N ASN A 374 17.92 6.04 -33.69
CA ASN A 374 17.41 5.07 -32.70
C ASN A 374 16.33 4.17 -33.34
N TYR A 375 15.66 4.60 -34.39
CA TYR A 375 14.65 3.84 -35.13
C TYR A 375 15.24 2.68 -35.95
N ASN A 376 16.57 2.60 -36.11
CA ASN A 376 17.23 1.41 -36.66
C ASN A 376 16.97 0.15 -35.79
N VAL A 377 16.70 0.33 -34.51
CA VAL A 377 16.12 -0.73 -33.65
C VAL A 377 14.63 -0.81 -33.94
N ARG A 378 14.25 -1.74 -34.83
CA ARG A 378 12.85 -1.92 -35.26
C ARG A 378 12.01 -2.57 -34.17
N TYR A 379 10.70 -2.39 -34.24
CA TYR A 379 9.76 -2.98 -33.28
C TYR A 379 9.81 -4.52 -33.29
N ASN A 380 10.01 -5.12 -34.47
CA ASN A 380 10.15 -6.58 -34.61
C ASN A 380 11.42 -7.10 -33.92
N ASP A 381 12.50 -6.34 -33.92
CA ASP A 381 13.73 -6.70 -33.21
C ASP A 381 13.47 -6.75 -31.70
N LEU A 382 12.72 -5.77 -31.18
CA LEU A 382 12.33 -5.75 -29.78
C LEU A 382 11.47 -6.95 -29.40
N LYS A 383 10.53 -7.35 -30.28
CA LYS A 383 9.72 -8.58 -30.08
C LYS A 383 10.60 -9.83 -30.08
N ALA A 384 11.54 -9.94 -31.03
CA ALA A 384 12.49 -11.05 -31.08
C ALA A 384 13.37 -11.13 -29.82
N LEU A 385 13.67 -9.99 -29.20
CA LEU A 385 14.38 -9.89 -27.92
C LEU A 385 13.48 -10.14 -26.70
N GLY A 386 12.17 -10.46 -26.90
CA GLY A 386 11.21 -10.85 -25.86
C GLY A 386 10.35 -9.71 -25.31
N TYR A 387 10.28 -8.54 -25.98
CA TYR A 387 9.38 -7.47 -25.56
C TYR A 387 7.90 -7.91 -25.63
N ARG A 388 7.18 -7.66 -24.56
CA ARG A 388 5.73 -7.88 -24.43
C ARG A 388 5.04 -6.54 -24.20
N SER A 389 4.07 -6.20 -25.07
CA SER A 389 3.29 -4.97 -24.97
C SER A 389 2.22 -5.09 -23.87
N LEU A 390 2.07 -4.07 -23.03
CA LEU A 390 1.01 -3.98 -22.02
C LEU A 390 -0.37 -4.05 -22.65
N VAL A 391 -0.58 -3.36 -23.77
CA VAL A 391 -1.86 -3.37 -24.50
C VAL A 391 -2.21 -4.77 -25.00
N ASN A 392 -1.24 -5.47 -25.61
CA ASN A 392 -1.50 -6.84 -26.10
C ASN A 392 -1.80 -7.82 -24.96
N GLU A 393 -1.07 -7.70 -23.84
CA GLU A 393 -1.29 -8.58 -22.69
C GLU A 393 -2.62 -8.23 -21.97
N TYR A 394 -3.03 -6.97 -21.95
CA TYR A 394 -4.34 -6.54 -21.45
C TYR A 394 -5.48 -7.18 -22.24
N TYR A 395 -5.45 -7.13 -23.56
CA TYR A 395 -6.49 -7.78 -24.38
C TYR A 395 -6.46 -9.31 -24.29
N LYS A 396 -5.28 -9.92 -24.11
CA LYS A 396 -5.20 -11.36 -23.84
C LYS A 396 -5.81 -11.73 -22.48
N TYR A 397 -5.64 -10.86 -21.48
CA TYR A 397 -6.22 -11.06 -20.16
C TYR A 397 -7.75 -11.09 -20.21
N HIS A 398 -8.36 -10.16 -20.96
CA HIS A 398 -9.83 -10.04 -21.09
C HIS A 398 -10.45 -11.01 -22.10
N LYS A 399 -9.64 -11.74 -22.87
CA LYS A 399 -10.14 -12.78 -23.78
C LYS A 399 -10.21 -14.17 -23.11
N LYS A 400 -9.63 -14.31 -21.92
CA LYS A 400 -9.72 -15.52 -21.10
C LYS A 400 -10.96 -15.47 -20.22
#